data_aa01606861199d782c5363f9f2887830
#
_entry.id   aa01606861199d782c5363f9f2887830
#
_cell.length_a   1.000
_cell.length_b   1.000
_cell.length_c   1.000
_cell.angle_alpha   90.00
_cell.angle_beta   90.00
_cell.angle_gamma   90.00
#
_symmetry.space_group_name_H-M   'P 1'
#
loop_
_entity.id
_entity.type
_entity.pdbx_description
1 polymer ?
#
loop_
_entity_poly.entity_id
_entity_poly.type
_entity_poly.pdbx_seq_one_letter_code
_entity_poly.pdbx_strand_id
1 'polypeptide(L)'
;MASTRKRSDERQPPQAVPELATGSTAPRVDNPLSIAAAIGVQIRQLRKRQEISAADLAHRAELSAGMLSKIENGAVSASLESLESLARALNVPLTSFFATYEERRDCSFVAAGKGVTIERRGTKAGHQYQLLGASISGNLVVEPYLITLSDEAEPYPVFQHAGIEFIYMLTGAVTYRHADKTYPLKPGDALMFDSSAPHGPEELTELPMTYLSIIVYARE
;
A
#
# COMPACT_ATOMS: atom_id res chain seq x y z
N MET A 1 6.61 39.87 -59.67
CA MET A 1 5.44 38.98 -59.41
C MET A 1 5.92 37.81 -58.58
N ALA A 2 5.81 37.90 -57.28
CA ALA A 2 6.21 36.86 -56.35
C ALA A 2 4.92 36.22 -55.74
N SER A 3 4.71 34.94 -56.04
CA SER A 3 3.54 34.17 -55.59
C SER A 3 3.82 33.54 -54.21
N THR A 4 3.13 34.05 -53.20
CA THR A 4 3.22 33.55 -51.81
C THR A 4 2.29 32.35 -51.70
N ARG A 5 2.83 31.13 -51.61
CA ARG A 5 2.07 29.92 -51.26
C ARG A 5 1.88 29.88 -49.73
N LYS A 6 0.63 30.07 -49.29
CA LYS A 6 0.17 29.71 -47.94
C LYS A 6 0.16 28.17 -47.81
N ARG A 7 0.96 27.63 -46.87
CA ARG A 7 0.80 26.26 -46.38
C ARG A 7 -0.30 26.27 -45.34
N SER A 8 -1.40 25.60 -45.64
CA SER A 8 -2.44 25.26 -44.70
C SER A 8 -1.93 24.11 -43.81
N ASP A 9 -1.79 24.39 -42.51
CA ASP A 9 -1.49 23.41 -41.46
C ASP A 9 -2.79 22.71 -41.09
N GLU A 10 -3.12 21.62 -41.79
CA GLU A 10 -4.21 20.71 -41.43
C GLU A 10 -3.72 19.80 -40.32
N ARG A 11 -4.01 20.16 -39.06
CA ARG A 11 -3.89 19.24 -37.92
C ARG A 11 -4.99 18.21 -38.00
N GLN A 12 -4.61 16.99 -38.31
CA GLN A 12 -5.47 15.81 -38.22
C GLN A 12 -6.00 15.66 -36.78
N PRO A 13 -7.30 15.44 -36.57
CA PRO A 13 -7.84 15.16 -35.23
C PRO A 13 -7.28 13.83 -34.71
N PRO A 14 -7.12 13.69 -33.37
CA PRO A 14 -6.59 12.47 -32.78
C PRO A 14 -7.49 11.27 -33.14
N GLN A 15 -6.87 10.20 -33.62
CA GLN A 15 -7.55 8.94 -33.92
C GLN A 15 -8.21 8.39 -32.67
N ALA A 16 -9.47 8.02 -32.78
CA ALA A 16 -10.24 7.37 -31.71
C ALA A 16 -9.52 6.09 -31.28
N VAL A 17 -9.29 5.96 -29.96
CA VAL A 17 -8.78 4.74 -29.34
C VAL A 17 -9.80 3.63 -29.59
N PRO A 18 -9.43 2.45 -30.10
CA PRO A 18 -10.39 1.38 -30.32
C PRO A 18 -11.00 0.94 -28.99
N GLU A 19 -12.33 0.89 -28.98
CA GLU A 19 -13.13 0.39 -27.88
C GLU A 19 -12.73 -1.07 -27.61
N LEU A 20 -12.10 -1.32 -26.48
CA LEU A 20 -11.74 -2.67 -26.03
C LEU A 20 -13.02 -3.46 -25.81
N ALA A 21 -13.23 -4.48 -26.65
CA ALA A 21 -14.35 -5.41 -26.56
C ALA A 21 -14.49 -5.95 -25.12
N THR A 22 -15.61 -5.65 -24.48
CA THR A 22 -16.04 -6.22 -23.20
C THR A 22 -16.44 -7.67 -23.38
N GLY A 23 -15.46 -8.55 -23.46
CA GLY A 23 -15.66 -9.97 -23.66
C GLY A 23 -14.48 -10.78 -23.16
N SER A 24 -13.99 -10.52 -21.95
CA SER A 24 -13.06 -11.41 -21.26
C SER A 24 -13.78 -12.03 -20.08
N THR A 25 -14.19 -13.29 -20.24
CA THR A 25 -14.36 -14.20 -19.11
C THR A 25 -12.97 -14.45 -18.52
N ALA A 26 -12.50 -13.52 -17.69
CA ALA A 26 -11.39 -13.80 -16.82
C ALA A 26 -11.71 -15.05 -15.99
N PRO A 27 -10.79 -16.03 -15.84
CA PRO A 27 -11.01 -17.12 -14.92
C PRO A 27 -11.37 -16.55 -13.57
N ARG A 28 -12.47 -17.04 -12.95
CA ARG A 28 -12.82 -16.71 -11.58
C ARG A 28 -11.62 -17.07 -10.73
N VAL A 29 -10.90 -16.06 -10.29
CA VAL A 29 -9.90 -16.20 -9.23
C VAL A 29 -10.66 -16.75 -8.03
N ASP A 30 -10.23 -17.89 -7.52
CA ASP A 30 -10.83 -18.57 -6.37
C ASP A 30 -11.15 -17.55 -5.29
N ASN A 31 -12.40 -17.59 -4.82
CA ASN A 31 -12.91 -16.72 -3.77
C ASN A 31 -11.94 -16.80 -2.57
N PRO A 32 -11.27 -15.70 -2.19
CA PRO A 32 -10.32 -15.76 -1.07
C PRO A 32 -11.06 -16.31 0.14
N LEU A 33 -10.48 -17.33 0.78
CA LEU A 33 -11.03 -17.92 1.99
C LEU A 33 -11.42 -16.79 2.94
N SER A 34 -12.65 -16.79 3.44
CA SER A 34 -13.02 -15.81 4.47
C SER A 34 -12.03 -15.91 5.63
N ILE A 35 -11.80 -14.82 6.36
CA ILE A 35 -10.91 -14.83 7.53
C ILE A 35 -11.28 -15.96 8.51
N ALA A 36 -12.59 -16.21 8.71
CA ALA A 36 -13.08 -17.29 9.54
C ALA A 36 -12.65 -18.67 9.02
N ALA A 37 -12.71 -18.88 7.70
CA ALA A 37 -12.26 -20.14 7.09
C ALA A 37 -10.74 -20.32 7.18
N ALA A 38 -9.95 -19.27 6.96
CA ALA A 38 -8.50 -19.33 7.09
C ALA A 38 -8.05 -19.63 8.52
N ILE A 39 -8.64 -18.96 9.52
CA ILE A 39 -8.41 -19.23 10.94
C ILE A 39 -8.81 -20.68 11.29
N GLY A 40 -9.96 -21.14 10.82
CA GLY A 40 -10.43 -22.50 11.08
C GLY A 40 -9.48 -23.56 10.53
N VAL A 41 -9.00 -23.38 9.29
CA VAL A 41 -7.99 -24.25 8.67
C VAL A 41 -6.70 -24.27 9.49
N GLN A 42 -6.25 -23.12 9.95
CA GLN A 42 -5.00 -23.00 10.73
C GLN A 42 -5.12 -23.67 12.09
N ILE A 43 -6.23 -23.47 12.82
CA ILE A 43 -6.50 -24.16 14.09
C ILE A 43 -6.47 -25.68 13.87
N ARG A 44 -7.16 -26.18 12.85
CA ARG A 44 -7.18 -27.59 12.51
C ARG A 44 -5.80 -28.17 12.17
N GLN A 45 -4.97 -27.42 11.45
CA GLN A 45 -3.60 -27.81 11.14
C GLN A 45 -2.72 -27.90 12.39
N LEU A 46 -2.78 -26.88 13.27
CA LEU A 46 -2.05 -26.88 14.52
C LEU A 46 -2.45 -28.04 15.43
N ARG A 47 -3.76 -28.28 15.57
CA ARG A 47 -4.28 -29.41 16.33
C ARG A 47 -3.74 -30.75 15.79
N LYS A 48 -3.82 -30.95 14.46
CA LYS A 48 -3.33 -32.19 13.82
C LYS A 48 -1.82 -32.37 13.98
N ARG A 49 -1.03 -31.30 13.89
CA ARG A 49 0.43 -31.34 14.10
C ARG A 49 0.81 -31.78 15.52
N GLN A 50 -0.04 -31.46 16.48
CA GLN A 50 0.13 -31.85 17.89
C GLN A 50 -0.56 -33.17 18.22
N GLU A 51 -1.15 -33.85 17.23
CA GLU A 51 -1.86 -35.12 17.39
C GLU A 51 -3.02 -35.09 18.40
N ILE A 52 -3.60 -33.89 18.62
CA ILE A 52 -4.75 -33.69 19.53
C ILE A 52 -6.04 -34.04 18.79
N SER A 53 -6.93 -34.81 19.40
CA SER A 53 -8.26 -35.08 18.84
C SER A 53 -9.14 -33.83 18.89
N ALA A 54 -10.18 -33.75 18.04
CA ALA A 54 -11.10 -32.63 18.07
C ALA A 54 -11.89 -32.57 19.40
N ALA A 55 -12.20 -33.73 19.98
CA ALA A 55 -12.88 -33.80 21.28
C ALA A 55 -11.99 -33.26 22.41
N ASP A 56 -10.70 -33.65 22.41
CA ASP A 56 -9.76 -33.21 23.44
C ASP A 56 -9.49 -31.69 23.34
N LEU A 57 -9.31 -31.16 22.11
CA LEU A 57 -9.15 -29.71 21.96
C LEU A 57 -10.39 -28.94 22.39
N ALA A 58 -11.59 -29.41 22.00
CA ALA A 58 -12.82 -28.78 22.41
C ALA A 58 -12.93 -28.74 23.94
N HIS A 59 -12.66 -29.88 24.61
CA HIS A 59 -12.67 -29.97 26.05
C HIS A 59 -11.69 -29.01 26.73
N ARG A 60 -10.43 -29.00 26.27
CA ARG A 60 -9.37 -28.10 26.79
C ARG A 60 -9.69 -26.62 26.60
N ALA A 61 -10.38 -26.27 25.50
CA ALA A 61 -10.76 -24.89 25.16
C ALA A 61 -12.14 -24.50 25.75
N GLU A 62 -12.76 -25.39 26.52
CA GLU A 62 -14.10 -25.18 27.10
C GLU A 62 -15.17 -24.91 26.04
N LEU A 63 -15.06 -25.54 24.88
CA LEU A 63 -15.97 -25.44 23.76
C LEU A 63 -16.72 -26.77 23.56
N SER A 64 -17.93 -26.70 23.00
CA SER A 64 -18.58 -27.94 22.54
C SER A 64 -17.87 -28.46 21.28
N ALA A 65 -17.85 -29.79 21.10
CA ALA A 65 -17.26 -30.42 19.90
C ALA A 65 -17.93 -29.92 18.62
N GLY A 66 -19.23 -29.60 18.64
CA GLY A 66 -19.96 -29.02 17.52
C GLY A 66 -19.51 -27.58 17.20
N MET A 67 -19.21 -26.79 18.24
CA MET A 67 -18.69 -25.42 18.04
C MET A 67 -17.30 -25.47 17.44
N LEU A 68 -16.38 -26.29 17.98
CA LEU A 68 -15.04 -26.45 17.41
C LEU A 68 -15.12 -26.91 15.95
N SER A 69 -15.97 -27.87 15.62
CA SER A 69 -16.18 -28.32 14.24
C SER A 69 -16.62 -27.18 13.32
N LYS A 70 -17.54 -26.32 13.74
CA LYS A 70 -18.01 -25.18 12.99
C LYS A 70 -16.88 -24.15 12.78
N ILE A 71 -16.06 -23.90 13.81
CA ILE A 71 -14.88 -23.00 13.74
C ILE A 71 -13.86 -23.57 12.78
N GLU A 72 -13.45 -24.84 12.93
CA GLU A 72 -12.44 -25.46 12.05
C GLU A 72 -12.85 -25.54 10.57
N ASN A 73 -14.17 -25.56 10.31
CA ASN A 73 -14.71 -25.54 8.94
C ASN A 73 -15.05 -24.12 8.43
N GLY A 74 -14.78 -23.09 9.23
CA GLY A 74 -15.09 -21.70 8.86
C GLY A 74 -16.58 -21.38 8.74
N ALA A 75 -17.44 -22.23 9.29
CA ALA A 75 -18.89 -22.07 9.24
C ALA A 75 -19.40 -20.98 10.21
N VAL A 76 -18.59 -20.59 11.17
CA VAL A 76 -18.86 -19.50 12.12
C VAL A 76 -17.58 -18.70 12.37
N SER A 77 -17.71 -17.41 12.64
CA SER A 77 -16.62 -16.60 13.18
C SER A 77 -16.50 -16.86 14.67
N ALA A 78 -15.34 -17.32 15.12
CA ALA A 78 -15.07 -17.47 16.54
C ALA A 78 -14.95 -16.10 17.22
N SER A 79 -15.43 -15.96 18.45
CA SER A 79 -15.16 -14.78 19.26
C SER A 79 -13.69 -14.71 19.67
N LEU A 80 -13.19 -13.54 20.07
CA LEU A 80 -11.82 -13.39 20.54
C LEU A 80 -11.54 -14.27 21.77
N GLU A 81 -12.51 -14.40 22.67
CA GLU A 81 -12.41 -15.26 23.86
C GLU A 81 -12.28 -16.74 23.47
N SER A 82 -13.04 -17.17 22.45
CA SER A 82 -12.94 -18.54 21.93
C SER A 82 -11.58 -18.78 21.27
N LEU A 83 -11.06 -17.80 20.52
CA LEU A 83 -9.74 -17.88 19.91
C LEU A 83 -8.63 -17.91 20.97
N GLU A 84 -8.76 -17.11 22.03
CA GLU A 84 -7.80 -17.10 23.14
C GLU A 84 -7.79 -18.46 23.87
N SER A 85 -8.97 -19.03 24.15
CA SER A 85 -9.10 -20.36 24.78
C SER A 85 -8.47 -21.45 23.90
N LEU A 86 -8.68 -21.42 22.58
CA LEU A 86 -8.07 -22.34 21.63
C LEU A 86 -6.54 -22.16 21.56
N ALA A 87 -6.04 -20.92 21.56
CA ALA A 87 -4.62 -20.64 21.54
C ALA A 87 -3.92 -21.18 22.79
N ARG A 88 -4.54 -20.97 23.95
CA ARG A 88 -4.08 -21.52 25.24
C ARG A 88 -4.10 -23.05 25.25
N ALA A 89 -5.20 -23.67 24.77
CA ALA A 89 -5.34 -25.13 24.70
C ALA A 89 -4.32 -25.78 23.76
N LEU A 90 -3.91 -25.09 22.70
CA LEU A 90 -2.88 -25.51 21.74
C LEU A 90 -1.47 -25.05 22.15
N ASN A 91 -1.32 -24.27 23.21
CA ASN A 91 -0.06 -23.68 23.64
C ASN A 91 0.68 -22.95 22.50
N VAL A 92 -0.04 -22.09 21.78
CA VAL A 92 0.51 -21.24 20.70
C VAL A 92 0.10 -19.79 20.93
N PRO A 93 0.87 -18.79 20.42
CA PRO A 93 0.41 -17.42 20.38
C PRO A 93 -0.90 -17.29 19.58
N LEU A 94 -1.81 -16.44 19.99
CA LEU A 94 -3.05 -16.15 19.26
C LEU A 94 -2.79 -15.75 17.81
N THR A 95 -1.72 -15.00 17.57
CA THR A 95 -1.27 -14.57 16.24
C THR A 95 -0.98 -15.72 15.28
N SER A 96 -0.66 -16.92 15.81
CA SER A 96 -0.42 -18.12 14.99
C SER A 96 -1.64 -18.53 14.17
N PHE A 97 -2.86 -18.15 14.58
CA PHE A 97 -4.07 -18.45 13.82
C PHE A 97 -4.22 -17.59 12.57
N PHE A 98 -3.50 -16.49 12.48
CA PHE A 98 -3.52 -15.55 11.36
C PHE A 98 -2.32 -15.72 10.42
N ALA A 99 -1.36 -16.59 10.77
CA ALA A 99 -0.08 -16.73 10.05
C ALA A 99 -0.21 -17.09 8.55
N THR A 100 -1.32 -17.71 8.14
CA THR A 100 -1.57 -18.06 6.74
C THR A 100 -2.65 -17.19 6.08
N TYR A 101 -3.21 -16.26 6.82
CA TYR A 101 -4.21 -15.34 6.29
C TYR A 101 -3.49 -14.08 5.77
N GLU A 102 -3.30 -14.05 4.47
CA GLU A 102 -2.98 -12.81 3.77
C GLU A 102 -4.27 -12.26 3.16
N GLU A 103 -4.67 -11.08 3.58
CA GLU A 103 -5.68 -10.32 2.86
C GLU A 103 -5.07 -9.93 1.51
N ARG A 104 -5.33 -10.74 0.47
CA ARG A 104 -4.87 -10.43 -0.89
C ARG A 104 -5.59 -9.17 -1.36
N ARG A 105 -4.88 -8.08 -1.39
CA ARG A 105 -5.29 -6.86 -2.05
C ARG A 105 -4.54 -6.76 -3.36
N ASP A 106 -5.20 -7.16 -4.43
CA ASP A 106 -4.59 -7.15 -5.77
C ASP A 106 -4.64 -5.75 -6.41
N CYS A 107 -5.45 -4.84 -5.86
CA CYS A 107 -5.62 -3.48 -6.36
C CYS A 107 -5.99 -2.52 -5.22
N SER A 108 -5.48 -1.29 -5.31
CA SER A 108 -5.90 -0.17 -4.46
C SER A 108 -6.31 0.98 -5.37
N PHE A 109 -7.58 1.39 -5.31
CA PHE A 109 -8.11 2.54 -6.03
C PHE A 109 -8.40 3.69 -5.07
N VAL A 110 -7.84 4.85 -5.35
CA VAL A 110 -8.10 6.09 -4.62
C VAL A 110 -8.62 7.12 -5.61
N ALA A 111 -9.86 7.55 -5.45
CA ALA A 111 -10.44 8.58 -6.30
C ALA A 111 -9.73 9.93 -6.09
N ALA A 112 -9.78 10.80 -7.10
CA ALA A 112 -9.16 12.12 -7.05
C ALA A 112 -9.60 12.90 -5.80
N GLY A 113 -8.63 13.44 -5.05
CA GLY A 113 -8.86 14.18 -3.82
C GLY A 113 -9.30 13.34 -2.61
N LYS A 114 -9.29 12.00 -2.70
CA LYS A 114 -9.68 11.08 -1.61
C LYS A 114 -8.49 10.35 -0.99
N GLY A 115 -7.26 10.76 -1.28
CA GLY A 115 -6.07 10.27 -0.60
C GLY A 115 -6.16 10.50 0.91
N VAL A 116 -5.66 9.54 1.69
CA VAL A 116 -5.65 9.64 3.15
C VAL A 116 -4.56 10.63 3.55
N THR A 117 -4.95 11.71 4.25
CA THR A 117 -3.98 12.65 4.81
C THR A 117 -3.22 11.98 5.95
N ILE A 118 -1.90 11.99 5.85
CA ILE A 118 -0.98 11.41 6.82
C ILE A 118 -0.26 12.53 7.56
N GLU A 119 -0.37 12.53 8.87
CA GLU A 119 0.49 13.34 9.72
C GLU A 119 1.73 12.53 10.10
N ARG A 120 2.88 12.86 9.53
CA ARG A 120 4.15 12.24 9.89
C ARG A 120 4.79 12.97 11.08
N ARG A 121 5.63 12.27 11.85
CA ARG A 121 6.48 12.92 12.86
C ARG A 121 7.28 14.04 12.19
N GLY A 122 7.04 15.28 12.62
CA GLY A 122 7.70 16.45 12.08
C GLY A 122 6.97 17.11 10.91
N THR A 123 5.73 16.74 10.60
CA THR A 123 4.90 17.52 9.66
C THR A 123 4.85 18.96 10.16
N LYS A 124 5.50 19.86 9.41
CA LYS A 124 5.51 21.29 9.69
C LYS A 124 4.26 21.94 9.11
N ALA A 125 3.95 23.14 9.59
CA ALA A 125 2.92 23.97 8.95
C ALA A 125 3.20 24.10 7.45
N GLY A 126 2.15 24.03 6.63
CA GLY A 126 2.27 24.12 5.18
C GLY A 126 2.63 22.83 4.44
N HIS A 127 2.87 21.72 5.14
CA HIS A 127 3.16 20.41 4.52
C HIS A 127 1.93 19.50 4.57
N GLN A 128 1.49 18.99 3.45
CA GLN A 128 0.41 18.01 3.34
C GLN A 128 0.89 16.76 2.62
N TYR A 129 0.69 15.60 3.24
CA TYR A 129 1.01 14.29 2.70
C TYR A 129 -0.28 13.51 2.48
N GLN A 130 -0.57 13.11 1.26
CA GLN A 130 -1.72 12.29 0.93
C GLN A 130 -1.25 10.93 0.42
N LEU A 131 -1.59 9.86 1.13
CA LEU A 131 -1.34 8.49 0.67
C LEU A 131 -2.33 8.14 -0.44
N LEU A 132 -1.83 7.78 -1.62
CA LEU A 132 -2.60 7.51 -2.82
C LEU A 132 -2.90 6.02 -3.06
N GLY A 133 -2.50 5.16 -2.15
CA GLY A 133 -2.74 3.72 -2.27
C GLY A 133 -2.62 3.01 -0.94
N ALA A 134 -3.34 1.91 -0.78
CA ALA A 134 -3.13 1.00 0.34
C ALA A 134 -2.08 -0.05 -0.05
N SER A 135 -1.41 -0.62 0.97
CA SER A 135 -0.50 -1.74 0.77
C SER A 135 -1.21 -2.90 0.07
N ILE A 136 -0.64 -3.40 -1.00
CA ILE A 136 -1.07 -4.61 -1.71
C ILE A 136 -0.29 -5.82 -1.19
N SER A 137 -0.75 -7.03 -1.53
CA SER A 137 -0.07 -8.28 -1.11
C SER A 137 1.32 -8.40 -1.76
N GLY A 138 2.26 -9.03 -1.06
CA GLY A 138 3.61 -9.31 -1.57
C GLY A 138 4.71 -8.95 -0.58
N ASN A 139 5.95 -9.17 -1.00
CA ASN A 139 7.15 -8.97 -0.18
C ASN A 139 7.65 -7.51 -0.18
N LEU A 140 7.01 -6.65 -0.96
CA LEU A 140 7.34 -5.22 -1.04
C LEU A 140 6.20 -4.39 -0.50
N VAL A 141 6.55 -3.32 0.19
CA VAL A 141 5.64 -2.22 0.52
C VAL A 141 5.89 -1.10 -0.48
N VAL A 142 4.83 -0.56 -1.05
CA VAL A 142 4.86 0.59 -1.96
C VAL A 142 3.94 1.65 -1.38
N GLU A 143 4.49 2.80 -1.08
CA GLU A 143 3.78 3.94 -0.51
C GLU A 143 3.83 5.14 -1.47
N PRO A 144 2.80 5.32 -2.31
CA PRO A 144 2.68 6.48 -3.19
C PRO A 144 2.07 7.66 -2.41
N TYR A 145 2.81 8.76 -2.32
CA TYR A 145 2.37 10.00 -1.69
C TYR A 145 2.25 11.12 -2.70
N LEU A 146 1.16 11.87 -2.63
CA LEU A 146 1.10 13.22 -3.18
C LEU A 146 1.48 14.18 -2.05
N ILE A 147 2.57 14.91 -2.25
CA ILE A 147 3.10 15.85 -1.27
C ILE A 147 2.90 17.25 -1.80
N THR A 148 2.22 18.08 -1.01
CA THR A 148 1.98 19.48 -1.32
C THR A 148 2.58 20.35 -0.23
N LEU A 149 3.36 21.34 -0.64
CA LEU A 149 3.92 22.38 0.22
C LEU A 149 3.28 23.71 -0.18
N SER A 150 2.64 24.38 0.80
CA SER A 150 2.04 25.72 0.62
C SER A 150 3.09 26.81 0.68
N ASP A 151 2.68 28.06 0.42
CA ASP A 151 3.56 29.25 0.51
C ASP A 151 4.16 29.46 1.91
N GLU A 152 3.55 28.88 2.94
CA GLU A 152 4.02 28.99 4.34
C GLU A 152 4.99 27.84 4.72
N ALA A 153 5.26 26.92 3.79
CA ALA A 153 6.11 25.76 4.08
C ALA A 153 7.56 26.18 4.31
N GLU A 154 8.18 25.53 5.30
CA GLU A 154 9.61 25.63 5.55
C GLU A 154 10.32 24.34 5.11
N PRO A 155 11.59 24.40 4.70
CA PRO A 155 12.37 23.21 4.40
C PRO A 155 12.35 22.21 5.57
N TYR A 156 12.15 20.93 5.27
CA TYR A 156 12.28 19.88 6.26
C TYR A 156 13.74 19.45 6.38
N PRO A 157 14.25 19.24 7.61
CA PRO A 157 15.68 19.12 7.79
C PRO A 157 16.31 17.93 7.06
N VAL A 158 15.84 16.72 7.26
CA VAL A 158 16.42 15.52 6.63
C VAL A 158 15.53 14.31 6.87
N PHE A 159 15.29 13.52 5.83
CA PHE A 159 14.72 12.19 5.91
C PHE A 159 15.81 11.14 5.75
N GLN A 160 15.58 9.99 6.36
CA GLN A 160 16.40 8.79 6.18
C GLN A 160 15.57 7.57 6.52
N HIS A 161 15.43 6.62 5.59
CA HIS A 161 14.69 5.38 5.80
C HIS A 161 15.20 4.30 4.84
N ALA A 162 14.86 3.05 5.09
CA ALA A 162 15.24 1.95 4.20
C ALA A 162 14.46 2.02 2.87
N GLY A 163 15.06 1.49 1.81
CA GLY A 163 14.42 1.31 0.52
C GLY A 163 14.85 2.31 -0.55
N ILE A 164 14.01 2.44 -1.55
CA ILE A 164 14.19 3.34 -2.69
C ILE A 164 13.06 4.35 -2.68
N GLU A 165 13.37 5.61 -2.97
CA GLU A 165 12.38 6.64 -3.19
C GLU A 165 12.49 7.19 -4.62
N PHE A 166 11.32 7.39 -5.24
CA PHE A 166 11.17 8.04 -6.53
C PHE A 166 10.35 9.30 -6.36
N ILE A 167 10.86 10.42 -6.84
CA ILE A 167 10.19 11.73 -6.85
C ILE A 167 9.91 12.15 -8.29
N TYR A 168 8.72 12.70 -8.55
CA TYR A 168 8.34 13.33 -9.79
C TYR A 168 7.66 14.66 -9.52
N MET A 169 8.26 15.76 -10.02
CA MET A 169 7.76 17.10 -9.80
C MET A 169 6.54 17.40 -10.68
N LEU A 170 5.48 17.90 -10.06
CA LEU A 170 4.23 18.30 -10.73
C LEU A 170 4.12 19.82 -10.88
N THR A 171 4.35 20.56 -9.80
CA THR A 171 4.30 22.04 -9.78
C THR A 171 5.35 22.59 -8.84
N GLY A 172 5.71 23.87 -9.02
CA GLY A 172 6.74 24.55 -8.23
C GLY A 172 8.14 24.05 -8.50
N ALA A 173 9.12 24.45 -7.69
CA ALA A 173 10.51 24.05 -7.84
C ALA A 173 11.22 23.91 -6.49
N VAL A 174 12.22 23.04 -6.42
CA VAL A 174 12.95 22.72 -5.20
C VAL A 174 14.40 22.37 -5.51
N THR A 175 15.33 22.78 -4.66
CA THR A 175 16.67 22.18 -4.60
C THR A 175 16.60 21.00 -3.63
N TYR A 176 16.67 19.78 -4.15
CA TYR A 176 16.57 18.56 -3.36
C TYR A 176 17.95 17.99 -3.08
N ARG A 177 18.23 17.66 -1.83
CA ARG A 177 19.49 17.06 -1.42
C ARG A 177 19.37 15.55 -1.27
N HIS A 178 20.40 14.84 -1.74
CA HIS A 178 20.62 13.42 -1.45
C HIS A 178 22.10 13.22 -1.12
N ALA A 179 22.37 12.74 0.09
CA ALA A 179 23.70 12.66 0.67
C ALA A 179 24.44 14.03 0.62
N ASP A 180 25.53 14.11 -0.13
CA ASP A 180 26.38 15.29 -0.32
C ASP A 180 26.09 16.08 -1.61
N LYS A 181 25.07 15.66 -2.38
CA LYS A 181 24.71 16.27 -3.66
C LYS A 181 23.35 16.93 -3.65
N THR A 182 23.20 17.99 -4.41
CA THR A 182 21.95 18.71 -4.59
C THR A 182 21.50 18.64 -6.05
N TYR A 183 20.19 18.61 -6.25
CA TYR A 183 19.53 18.49 -7.54
C TYR A 183 18.42 19.54 -7.62
N PRO A 184 18.55 20.55 -8.52
CA PRO A 184 17.45 21.47 -8.79
C PRO A 184 16.38 20.73 -9.59
N LEU A 185 15.18 20.64 -9.04
CA LEU A 185 14.04 19.96 -9.64
C LEU A 185 12.95 20.97 -9.98
N LYS A 186 12.38 20.85 -11.16
CA LYS A 186 11.24 21.63 -11.69
C LYS A 186 10.19 20.69 -12.27
N PRO A 187 8.99 21.16 -12.60
CA PRO A 187 7.92 20.32 -13.15
C PRO A 187 8.39 19.47 -14.35
N GLY A 188 8.11 18.16 -14.27
CA GLY A 188 8.55 17.16 -15.24
C GLY A 188 9.87 16.47 -14.90
N ASP A 189 10.67 17.00 -13.97
CA ASP A 189 11.90 16.35 -13.53
C ASP A 189 11.59 15.20 -12.57
N ALA A 190 12.44 14.17 -12.60
CA ALA A 190 12.37 13.01 -11.73
C ALA A 190 13.72 12.75 -11.05
N LEU A 191 13.66 12.27 -9.81
CA LEU A 191 14.81 11.82 -9.05
C LEU A 191 14.49 10.47 -8.40
N MET A 192 15.37 9.48 -8.58
CA MET A 192 15.27 8.19 -7.92
C MET A 192 16.56 7.89 -7.17
N PHE A 193 16.45 7.49 -5.91
CA PHE A 193 17.60 7.32 -5.04
C PHE A 193 17.38 6.26 -3.95
N ASP A 194 18.51 5.81 -3.37
CA ASP A 194 18.54 5.01 -2.16
C ASP A 194 18.23 5.90 -0.94
N SER A 195 17.08 5.67 -0.31
CA SER A 195 16.61 6.48 0.82
C SER A 195 17.33 6.18 2.13
N SER A 196 18.25 5.22 2.16
CA SER A 196 19.10 4.97 3.33
C SER A 196 20.15 6.06 3.55
N ALA A 197 20.46 6.86 2.52
CA ALA A 197 21.23 8.07 2.67
C ALA A 197 20.36 9.27 3.12
N PRO A 198 20.90 10.23 3.86
CA PRO A 198 20.19 11.45 4.24
C PRO A 198 19.69 12.22 3.00
N HIS A 199 18.41 12.58 2.97
CA HIS A 199 17.80 13.27 1.81
C HIS A 199 16.68 14.21 2.25
N GLY A 200 16.29 15.14 1.38
CA GLY A 200 15.17 16.05 1.63
C GLY A 200 15.25 17.35 0.83
N PRO A 201 14.16 18.16 0.87
CA PRO A 201 14.15 19.50 0.30
C PRO A 201 15.10 20.40 1.10
N GLU A 202 16.14 20.90 0.43
CA GLU A 202 17.11 21.82 1.04
C GLU A 202 16.69 23.27 0.87
N GLU A 203 16.20 23.64 -0.31
CA GLU A 203 15.70 24.98 -0.62
C GLU A 203 14.41 24.89 -1.41
N LEU A 204 13.35 25.55 -0.91
CA LEU A 204 12.06 25.66 -1.58
C LEU A 204 12.12 26.85 -2.54
N THR A 205 12.43 26.57 -3.83
CA THR A 205 12.73 27.61 -4.81
C THR A 205 11.50 28.29 -5.37
N GLU A 206 10.40 27.54 -5.55
CA GLU A 206 9.11 28.05 -6.01
C GLU A 206 7.96 27.34 -5.30
N LEU A 207 7.14 28.10 -4.60
CA LEU A 207 5.95 27.65 -3.87
C LEU A 207 4.68 28.29 -4.48
N PRO A 208 3.48 27.67 -4.34
CA PRO A 208 3.29 26.33 -3.77
C PRO A 208 3.83 25.25 -4.71
N MET A 209 4.34 24.19 -4.15
CA MET A 209 4.85 23.06 -4.93
C MET A 209 4.12 21.76 -4.62
N THR A 210 4.06 20.89 -5.63
CA THR A 210 3.45 19.56 -5.49
C THR A 210 4.30 18.54 -6.24
N TYR A 211 4.55 17.41 -5.62
CA TYR A 211 5.27 16.31 -6.23
C TYR A 211 4.73 14.95 -5.79
N LEU A 212 4.91 13.95 -6.66
CA LEU A 212 4.68 12.56 -6.33
C LEU A 212 5.95 11.99 -5.71
N SER A 213 5.83 11.36 -4.53
CA SER A 213 6.88 10.55 -3.90
C SER A 213 6.39 9.12 -3.81
N ILE A 214 7.18 8.16 -4.30
CA ILE A 214 6.88 6.73 -4.20
C ILE A 214 8.02 6.08 -3.43
N ILE A 215 7.71 5.56 -2.25
CA ILE A 215 8.66 4.86 -1.40
C ILE A 215 8.42 3.36 -1.55
N VAL A 216 9.51 2.61 -1.77
CA VAL A 216 9.48 1.15 -1.95
C VAL A 216 10.50 0.51 -1.03
N TYR A 217 10.04 -0.42 -0.19
CA TYR A 217 10.91 -1.17 0.73
C TYR A 217 10.42 -2.61 0.95
N ALA A 218 11.30 -3.47 1.45
CA ALA A 218 10.93 -4.83 1.80
C ALA A 218 9.98 -4.86 3.00
N ARG A 219 8.99 -5.76 2.98
CA ARG A 219 8.13 -6.01 4.13
C ARG A 219 8.91 -6.84 5.14
N GLU A 220 9.00 -6.38 6.39
CA GLU A 220 9.60 -7.13 7.50
C GLU A 220 8.72 -8.30 7.98
#